data_ea15147880113c06e96b510aae082d2b
#
_entry.id   ea15147880113c06e96b510aae082d2b
#
_cell.length_a   1.000
_cell.length_b   1.000
_cell.length_c   1.000
_cell.angle_alpha   90.00
_cell.angle_beta   90.00
_cell.angle_gamma   90.00
#
_symmetry.space_group_name_H-M   'P 1'
#
loop_
_entity.id
_entity.type
_entity.pdbx_description
1 polymer ?
#
loop_
_entity_poly.entity_id
_entity_poly.type
_entity_poly.pdbx_seq_one_letter_code
_entity_poly.pdbx_strand_id
1 'polypeptide(L)'
;MAATLEAQVLPKQMQFLTAAEREVLYSGAFGAGKTRALCWKLVIRASHPGAIELLVRKTNVALKRSTLKTLLEPDGDLPPVLPPGTYTHNKSQQTIRIWGGGEIMYFGMDDPNKIGSTPATGVAIDEATELTEKDYTALRGRIRVKVKGLPRQIYSATNPGAPSHHLAQRFGLASDSEAAPDTKVITTRTADNFFLPADYVADLNTFSGVARKRYVEGLWVAAEGLVYPEMLNCVVAHSEPPLGLGDYEDVGGIDFGWTAPFCALQGRIYTPDDGMPVLYVYAERYEREISLADHGAALMKSPHGRDAIWAADPEDPEAIRDLQTAGLRVVKAKKGIKLGIGAVNGLISSGRLFISDQCTNLLREAETYAYPEDSEAEKPVKGFDHAMDALRYMVMMVRRRRLIEWMAEAVEATREES
;
A
#
# COMPACT_ATOMS: atom_id res chain seq x y z
N MET A 1 -25.62 -24.73 20.79
CA MET A 1 -24.32 -25.42 21.02
C MET A 1 -23.21 -24.42 20.83
N ALA A 2 -22.29 -24.32 21.79
CA ALA A 2 -21.09 -23.48 21.61
C ALA A 2 -20.21 -24.15 20.55
N ALA A 3 -19.86 -23.42 19.48
CA ALA A 3 -18.90 -23.92 18.52
C ALA A 3 -17.50 -23.82 19.13
N THR A 4 -16.80 -24.92 19.21
CA THR A 4 -15.37 -24.93 19.62
C THR A 4 -14.53 -24.72 18.37
N LEU A 5 -13.72 -23.71 18.38
CA LEU A 5 -12.72 -23.42 17.33
C LEU A 5 -11.37 -23.93 17.82
N GLU A 6 -10.84 -24.95 17.17
CA GLU A 6 -9.45 -25.35 17.34
C GLU A 6 -8.59 -24.64 16.30
N ALA A 7 -7.59 -23.91 16.77
CA ALA A 7 -6.64 -23.22 15.91
C ALA A 7 -5.21 -23.47 16.37
N GLN A 8 -4.33 -23.78 15.44
CA GLN A 8 -2.89 -23.80 15.70
C GLN A 8 -2.37 -22.38 15.67
N VAL A 9 -1.88 -21.91 16.81
CA VAL A 9 -1.46 -20.53 17.02
C VAL A 9 0.05 -20.48 17.28
N LEU A 10 0.74 -19.62 16.55
CA LEU A 10 2.17 -19.36 16.78
C LEU A 10 2.39 -18.67 18.13
N PRO A 11 3.56 -18.89 18.80
CA PRO A 11 3.84 -18.27 20.11
C PRO A 11 3.68 -16.75 20.14
N LYS A 12 4.11 -16.04 19.07
CA LYS A 12 3.95 -14.58 18.94
C LYS A 12 2.50 -14.16 18.71
N GLN A 13 1.73 -14.97 17.98
CA GLN A 13 0.29 -14.75 17.82
C GLN A 13 -0.42 -14.88 19.17
N MET A 14 -0.08 -15.89 19.98
CA MET A 14 -0.65 -16.05 21.33
C MET A 14 -0.36 -14.83 22.21
N GLN A 15 0.85 -14.29 22.18
CA GLN A 15 1.18 -13.06 22.90
C GLN A 15 0.30 -11.88 22.46
N PHE A 16 0.03 -11.76 21.14
CA PHE A 16 -0.85 -10.74 20.61
C PHE A 16 -2.32 -10.95 21.03
N LEU A 17 -2.81 -12.18 20.99
CA LEU A 17 -4.19 -12.51 21.36
C LEU A 17 -4.46 -12.18 22.83
N THR A 18 -3.51 -12.46 23.72
CA THR A 18 -3.65 -12.30 25.18
C THR A 18 -3.26 -10.90 25.69
N ALA A 19 -2.64 -10.07 24.86
CA ALA A 19 -2.26 -8.70 25.24
C ALA A 19 -3.49 -7.86 25.60
N ALA A 20 -3.46 -7.21 26.76
CA ALA A 20 -4.59 -6.45 27.34
C ALA A 20 -4.35 -4.92 27.38
N GLU A 21 -3.15 -4.48 27.02
CA GLU A 21 -2.77 -3.08 26.98
C GLU A 21 -3.73 -2.27 26.07
N ARG A 22 -3.86 -0.99 26.35
CA ARG A 22 -4.79 -0.09 25.62
C ARG A 22 -4.52 -0.06 24.13
N GLU A 23 -3.26 -0.13 23.72
CA GLU A 23 -2.81 -0.14 22.33
C GLU A 23 -1.83 -1.29 22.12
N VAL A 24 -2.15 -2.16 21.16
CA VAL A 24 -1.32 -3.33 20.86
C VAL A 24 -0.97 -3.33 19.38
N LEU A 25 0.31 -3.46 19.07
CA LEU A 25 0.82 -3.55 17.71
C LEU A 25 1.46 -4.92 17.48
N TYR A 26 0.99 -5.64 16.47
CA TYR A 26 1.62 -6.84 15.93
C TYR A 26 2.41 -6.43 14.69
N SER A 27 3.67 -6.14 14.87
CA SER A 27 4.57 -5.70 13.83
C SER A 27 5.45 -6.83 13.35
N GLY A 28 5.59 -7.03 12.04
CA GLY A 28 6.48 -8.09 11.61
C GLY A 28 6.56 -8.35 10.13
N ALA A 29 7.43 -9.29 9.80
CA ALA A 29 7.81 -9.72 8.47
C ALA A 29 6.64 -10.29 7.64
N PHE A 30 6.88 -10.50 6.35
CA PHE A 30 5.96 -11.23 5.48
C PHE A 30 5.79 -12.68 5.94
N GLY A 31 4.62 -13.24 5.71
CA GLY A 31 4.31 -14.61 6.10
C GLY A 31 4.15 -14.85 7.60
N ALA A 32 4.31 -13.85 8.46
CA ALA A 32 4.23 -13.98 9.92
C ALA A 32 2.80 -14.24 10.48
N GLY A 33 1.79 -14.37 9.62
CA GLY A 33 0.41 -14.66 10.00
C GLY A 33 -0.31 -13.54 10.74
N LYS A 34 0.10 -12.27 10.51
CA LYS A 34 -0.42 -11.08 11.23
C LYS A 34 -1.92 -10.85 11.04
N THR A 35 -2.38 -10.80 9.79
CA THR A 35 -3.80 -10.59 9.47
C THR A 35 -4.69 -11.67 10.10
N ARG A 36 -4.25 -12.93 10.07
CA ARG A 36 -5.00 -14.04 10.69
C ARG A 36 -5.08 -13.91 12.21
N ALA A 37 -3.99 -13.54 12.87
CA ALA A 37 -3.97 -13.24 14.30
C ALA A 37 -4.88 -12.05 14.66
N LEU A 38 -4.86 -11.00 13.83
CA LEU A 38 -5.77 -9.85 13.99
C LEU A 38 -7.25 -10.28 13.91
N CYS A 39 -7.59 -11.12 12.92
CA CYS A 39 -8.93 -11.66 12.77
C CYS A 39 -9.33 -12.56 13.95
N TRP A 40 -8.44 -13.40 14.48
CA TRP A 40 -8.73 -14.19 15.69
C TRP A 40 -9.02 -13.30 16.89
N LYS A 41 -8.15 -12.31 17.15
CA LYS A 41 -8.37 -11.37 18.25
C LYS A 41 -9.69 -10.61 18.10
N LEU A 42 -10.03 -10.19 16.89
CA LEU A 42 -11.28 -9.55 16.55
C LEU A 42 -12.49 -10.43 16.89
N VAL A 43 -12.47 -11.72 16.47
CA VAL A 43 -13.56 -12.68 16.73
C VAL A 43 -13.67 -12.98 18.23
N ILE A 44 -12.56 -13.23 18.92
CA ILE A 44 -12.54 -13.46 20.37
C ILE A 44 -13.20 -12.28 21.11
N ARG A 45 -12.86 -11.04 20.74
CA ARG A 45 -13.39 -9.83 21.37
C ARG A 45 -14.86 -9.62 21.01
N ALA A 46 -15.22 -9.79 19.75
CA ALA A 46 -16.60 -9.66 19.27
C ALA A 46 -17.54 -10.79 19.76
N SER A 47 -16.99 -11.89 20.29
CA SER A 47 -17.82 -12.94 20.93
C SER A 47 -18.37 -12.53 22.29
N HIS A 48 -17.93 -11.42 22.87
CA HIS A 48 -18.50 -10.90 24.12
C HIS A 48 -19.85 -10.19 23.84
N PRO A 49 -20.92 -10.53 24.54
CA PRO A 49 -22.21 -9.87 24.40
C PRO A 49 -22.11 -8.35 24.57
N GLY A 50 -22.65 -7.60 23.61
CA GLY A 50 -22.63 -6.14 23.63
C GLY A 50 -21.30 -5.50 23.17
N ALA A 51 -20.31 -6.28 22.76
CA ALA A 51 -19.09 -5.75 22.14
C ALA A 51 -19.39 -5.12 20.78
N ILE A 52 -18.75 -4.00 20.50
CA ILE A 52 -18.76 -3.32 19.19
C ILE A 52 -17.31 -3.19 18.76
N GLU A 53 -16.90 -3.99 17.79
CA GLU A 53 -15.54 -3.99 17.28
C GLU A 53 -15.52 -3.40 15.86
N LEU A 54 -14.59 -2.49 15.61
CA LEU A 54 -14.38 -1.92 14.28
C LEU A 54 -13.22 -2.66 13.60
N LEU A 55 -13.40 -3.10 12.35
CA LEU A 55 -12.36 -3.66 11.50
C LEU A 55 -12.05 -2.66 10.39
N VAL A 56 -10.82 -2.18 10.35
CA VAL A 56 -10.42 -1.03 9.53
C VAL A 56 -9.18 -1.33 8.71
N ARG A 57 -9.14 -0.79 7.51
CA ARG A 57 -7.96 -0.68 6.67
C ARG A 57 -7.97 0.68 5.94
N LYS A 58 -6.91 1.08 5.26
CA LYS A 58 -6.84 2.35 4.52
C LYS A 58 -7.99 2.48 3.51
N THR A 59 -8.24 1.44 2.70
CA THR A 59 -9.34 1.46 1.73
C THR A 59 -10.32 0.31 1.93
N ASN A 60 -11.60 0.57 1.65
CA ASN A 60 -12.64 -0.45 1.71
C ASN A 60 -12.42 -1.58 0.69
N VAL A 61 -11.82 -1.27 -0.46
CA VAL A 61 -11.48 -2.26 -1.48
C VAL A 61 -10.42 -3.23 -0.97
N ALA A 62 -9.31 -2.71 -0.42
CA ALA A 62 -8.25 -3.53 0.16
C ALA A 62 -8.76 -4.38 1.33
N LEU A 63 -9.58 -3.80 2.21
CA LEU A 63 -10.22 -4.50 3.32
C LEU A 63 -11.02 -5.73 2.83
N LYS A 64 -11.87 -5.56 1.82
CA LYS A 64 -12.70 -6.63 1.27
C LYS A 64 -11.90 -7.69 0.54
N ARG A 65 -10.82 -7.31 -0.16
CA ARG A 65 -9.99 -8.22 -0.95
C ARG A 65 -9.05 -9.09 -0.12
N SER A 66 -8.68 -8.67 1.08
CA SER A 66 -7.73 -9.42 1.91
C SER A 66 -8.28 -9.75 3.29
N THR A 67 -8.37 -8.78 4.20
CA THR A 67 -8.71 -8.99 5.62
C THR A 67 -10.07 -9.65 5.82
N LEU A 68 -11.08 -9.17 5.07
CA LEU A 68 -12.43 -9.74 5.15
C LEU A 68 -12.49 -11.16 4.55
N LYS A 69 -11.67 -11.46 3.54
CA LYS A 69 -11.51 -12.82 3.03
C LYS A 69 -10.93 -13.74 4.11
N THR A 70 -9.82 -13.36 4.72
CA THR A 70 -9.23 -14.13 5.82
C THR A 70 -10.22 -14.38 6.96
N LEU A 71 -11.09 -13.41 7.23
CA LEU A 71 -12.13 -13.53 8.26
C LEU A 71 -13.22 -14.55 7.88
N LEU A 72 -13.73 -14.52 6.64
CA LEU A 72 -14.98 -15.15 6.24
C LEU A 72 -14.84 -16.29 5.22
N GLU A 73 -13.72 -16.41 4.53
CA GLU A 73 -13.49 -17.37 3.46
C GLU A 73 -12.35 -18.32 3.82
N PRO A 74 -12.35 -19.57 3.34
CA PRO A 74 -11.22 -20.46 3.47
C PRO A 74 -10.02 -19.96 2.65
N ASP A 75 -8.82 -20.25 3.11
CA ASP A 75 -7.57 -19.93 2.43
C ASP A 75 -6.73 -21.21 2.29
N GLY A 76 -6.76 -21.84 1.11
CA GLY A 76 -6.25 -23.19 0.91
C GLY A 76 -6.91 -24.19 1.88
N ASP A 77 -6.09 -24.89 2.65
CA ASP A 77 -6.56 -25.84 3.67
C ASP A 77 -6.97 -25.19 5.00
N LEU A 78 -6.77 -23.88 5.13
CA LEU A 78 -7.11 -23.15 6.34
C LEU A 78 -8.60 -22.75 6.33
N PRO A 79 -9.37 -23.10 7.37
CA PRO A 79 -10.77 -22.66 7.48
C PRO A 79 -10.85 -21.14 7.69
N PRO A 80 -12.02 -20.53 7.39
CA PRO A 80 -12.26 -19.14 7.74
C PRO A 80 -12.11 -18.94 9.25
N VAL A 81 -11.64 -17.73 9.65
CA VAL A 81 -11.46 -17.43 11.08
C VAL A 81 -12.80 -17.33 11.79
N LEU A 82 -13.84 -16.84 11.14
CA LEU A 82 -15.21 -16.82 11.63
C LEU A 82 -16.05 -17.86 10.86
N PRO A 83 -16.40 -19.01 11.49
CA PRO A 83 -17.07 -20.09 10.79
C PRO A 83 -18.45 -19.73 10.28
N PRO A 84 -18.85 -20.19 9.09
CA PRO A 84 -20.22 -20.08 8.61
C PRO A 84 -21.22 -20.66 9.61
N GLY A 85 -22.41 -20.05 9.72
CA GLY A 85 -23.43 -20.50 10.64
C GLY A 85 -23.24 -20.06 12.11
N THR A 86 -22.26 -19.20 12.39
CA THR A 86 -22.07 -18.58 13.72
C THR A 86 -22.37 -17.09 13.75
N TYR A 87 -22.75 -16.51 12.62
CA TYR A 87 -22.99 -15.08 12.47
C TYR A 87 -24.05 -14.77 11.40
N THR A 88 -24.52 -13.52 11.38
CA THR A 88 -25.25 -12.93 10.28
C THR A 88 -24.43 -11.79 9.67
N HIS A 89 -24.41 -11.68 8.34
CA HIS A 89 -23.64 -10.67 7.61
C HIS A 89 -24.54 -9.76 6.79
N ASN A 90 -24.62 -8.49 7.16
CA ASN A 90 -25.28 -7.45 6.38
C ASN A 90 -24.22 -6.70 5.53
N LYS A 91 -24.12 -7.06 4.24
CA LYS A 91 -23.14 -6.49 3.33
C LYS A 91 -23.38 -5.01 3.00
N SER A 92 -24.63 -4.57 3.00
CA SER A 92 -24.96 -3.16 2.70
C SER A 92 -24.62 -2.24 3.87
N GLN A 93 -24.85 -2.69 5.10
CA GLN A 93 -24.47 -1.96 6.31
C GLN A 93 -23.04 -2.23 6.75
N GLN A 94 -22.32 -3.16 6.08
CA GLN A 94 -20.98 -3.57 6.43
C GLN A 94 -20.86 -4.03 7.90
N THR A 95 -21.80 -4.85 8.35
CA THR A 95 -21.92 -5.31 9.74
C THR A 95 -22.02 -6.82 9.81
N ILE A 96 -21.27 -7.44 10.71
CA ILE A 96 -21.32 -8.86 11.03
C ILE A 96 -21.73 -8.99 12.49
N ARG A 97 -22.84 -9.69 12.77
CA ARG A 97 -23.31 -9.97 14.13
C ARG A 97 -23.05 -11.41 14.50
N ILE A 98 -22.30 -11.63 15.58
CA ILE A 98 -21.97 -12.96 16.10
C ILE A 98 -23.13 -13.44 16.98
N TRP A 99 -23.57 -14.67 16.79
CA TRP A 99 -24.66 -15.24 17.57
C TRP A 99 -24.28 -15.40 19.04
N GLY A 100 -25.07 -14.77 19.91
CA GLY A 100 -24.77 -14.73 21.35
C GLY A 100 -23.62 -13.80 21.76
N GLY A 101 -23.02 -13.08 20.80
CA GLY A 101 -21.94 -12.12 20.99
C GLY A 101 -22.36 -10.68 20.71
N GLY A 102 -21.38 -9.90 20.25
CA GLY A 102 -21.51 -8.53 19.80
C GLY A 102 -21.52 -8.42 18.27
N GLU A 103 -21.02 -7.31 17.79
CA GLU A 103 -20.97 -7.03 16.35
C GLU A 103 -19.61 -6.51 15.89
N ILE A 104 -19.28 -6.78 14.64
CA ILE A 104 -18.13 -6.25 13.93
C ILE A 104 -18.66 -5.33 12.83
N MET A 105 -18.22 -4.07 12.83
CA MET A 105 -18.45 -3.13 11.75
C MET A 105 -17.15 -2.96 10.98
N TYR A 106 -17.17 -2.96 9.65
CA TYR A 106 -15.97 -2.88 8.85
C TYR A 106 -16.06 -1.81 7.78
N PHE A 107 -14.97 -1.04 7.58
CA PHE A 107 -14.91 0.03 6.59
C PHE A 107 -13.48 0.43 6.25
N GLY A 108 -13.30 1.11 5.11
CA GLY A 108 -12.05 1.79 4.76
C GLY A 108 -12.04 3.21 5.30
N MET A 109 -10.83 3.72 5.59
CA MET A 109 -10.60 5.11 6.00
C MET A 109 -10.68 6.11 4.83
N ASP A 110 -10.83 5.61 3.60
CA ASP A 110 -11.11 6.39 2.38
C ASP A 110 -12.51 7.04 2.36
N ASP A 111 -13.39 6.67 3.29
CA ASP A 111 -14.69 7.32 3.48
C ASP A 111 -14.80 7.93 4.89
N PRO A 112 -14.42 9.20 5.08
CA PRO A 112 -14.46 9.87 6.39
C PRO A 112 -15.85 9.88 7.03
N ASN A 113 -16.92 9.81 6.23
CA ASN A 113 -18.30 9.81 6.73
C ASN A 113 -18.63 8.51 7.47
N LYS A 114 -17.99 7.40 7.13
CA LYS A 114 -18.23 6.09 7.78
C LYS A 114 -17.62 6.00 9.17
N ILE A 115 -16.55 6.74 9.45
CA ILE A 115 -15.99 6.82 10.81
C ILE A 115 -17.04 7.41 11.77
N GLY A 116 -17.86 8.34 11.27
CA GLY A 116 -19.01 8.93 11.95
C GLY A 116 -18.81 9.16 13.44
N SER A 117 -19.88 9.01 14.22
CA SER A 117 -19.86 9.06 15.68
C SER A 117 -19.91 7.67 16.35
N THR A 118 -19.71 6.59 15.59
CA THR A 118 -19.88 5.21 16.08
C THR A 118 -18.96 4.90 17.25
N PRO A 119 -19.50 4.65 18.44
CA PRO A 119 -18.71 4.24 19.59
C PRO A 119 -18.32 2.77 19.47
N ALA A 120 -17.11 2.41 19.92
CA ALA A 120 -16.59 1.06 19.86
C ALA A 120 -16.04 0.57 21.21
N THR A 121 -15.99 -0.73 21.39
CA THR A 121 -15.28 -1.43 22.45
C THR A 121 -13.80 -1.57 22.06
N GLY A 122 -13.55 -1.88 20.79
CA GLY A 122 -12.22 -2.03 20.23
C GLY A 122 -12.15 -1.69 18.75
N VAL A 123 -10.93 -1.50 18.27
CA VAL A 123 -10.60 -1.23 16.87
C VAL A 123 -9.48 -2.14 16.43
N ALA A 124 -9.74 -2.96 15.42
CA ALA A 124 -8.77 -3.78 14.70
C ALA A 124 -8.31 -3.01 13.45
N ILE A 125 -7.02 -2.80 13.29
CA ILE A 125 -6.44 -2.14 12.12
C ILE A 125 -5.50 -3.11 11.43
N ASP A 126 -5.82 -3.48 10.19
CA ASP A 126 -4.90 -4.25 9.34
C ASP A 126 -4.10 -3.31 8.44
N GLU A 127 -2.83 -3.64 8.21
CA GLU A 127 -1.86 -2.80 7.51
C GLU A 127 -1.82 -1.36 8.07
N ALA A 128 -1.60 -1.27 9.37
CA ALA A 128 -1.72 0.00 10.11
C ALA A 128 -0.74 1.10 9.65
N THR A 129 0.38 0.73 9.01
CA THR A 129 1.31 1.69 8.38
C THR A 129 0.72 2.42 7.18
N GLU A 130 -0.40 1.95 6.63
CA GLU A 130 -1.11 2.68 5.57
C GLU A 130 -1.93 3.88 6.11
N LEU A 131 -2.18 3.93 7.43
CA LEU A 131 -2.98 4.98 8.06
C LEU A 131 -2.11 6.16 8.50
N THR A 132 -2.64 7.36 8.32
CA THR A 132 -2.01 8.57 8.85
C THR A 132 -2.18 8.64 10.38
N GLU A 133 -1.35 9.45 11.05
CA GLU A 133 -1.49 9.72 12.49
C GLU A 133 -2.87 10.31 12.83
N LYS A 134 -3.42 11.14 11.93
CA LYS A 134 -4.77 11.72 12.07
C LYS A 134 -5.84 10.62 12.07
N ASP A 135 -5.75 9.66 11.14
CA ASP A 135 -6.66 8.51 11.05
C ASP A 135 -6.61 7.68 12.34
N TYR A 136 -5.39 7.34 12.77
CA TYR A 136 -5.16 6.57 14.00
C TYR A 136 -5.72 7.27 15.24
N THR A 137 -5.50 8.58 15.37
CA THR A 137 -6.01 9.40 16.46
C THR A 137 -7.54 9.47 16.44
N ALA A 138 -8.15 9.61 15.26
CA ALA A 138 -9.60 9.59 15.11
C ALA A 138 -10.22 8.25 15.58
N LEU A 139 -9.59 7.12 15.23
CA LEU A 139 -10.03 5.79 15.66
C LEU A 139 -9.87 5.59 17.18
N ARG A 140 -8.77 6.07 17.78
CA ARG A 140 -8.59 6.05 19.25
C ARG A 140 -9.72 6.76 19.99
N GLY A 141 -10.22 7.86 19.43
CA GLY A 141 -11.33 8.62 20.01
C GLY A 141 -12.69 7.87 20.01
N ARG A 142 -12.82 6.79 19.22
CA ARG A 142 -14.06 5.96 19.16
C ARG A 142 -14.13 4.93 20.27
N ILE A 143 -13.04 4.57 20.93
CA ILE A 143 -12.98 3.48 21.91
C ILE A 143 -13.50 3.94 23.26
N ARG A 144 -14.84 3.97 23.39
CA ARG A 144 -15.53 4.48 24.60
C ARG A 144 -16.60 3.52 25.18
N VAL A 145 -17.01 2.49 24.43
CA VAL A 145 -17.99 1.48 24.94
C VAL A 145 -17.31 0.60 25.98
N LYS A 146 -17.98 0.39 27.11
CA LYS A 146 -17.52 -0.51 28.19
C LYS A 146 -18.32 -1.81 28.14
N VAL A 147 -17.62 -2.92 28.09
CA VAL A 147 -18.16 -4.26 28.22
C VAL A 147 -17.46 -4.96 29.38
N LYS A 148 -18.23 -5.63 30.24
CA LYS A 148 -17.68 -6.32 31.43
C LYS A 148 -16.69 -7.43 30.99
N GLY A 149 -15.49 -7.40 31.56
CA GLY A 149 -14.45 -8.38 31.27
C GLY A 149 -13.68 -8.14 29.97
N LEU A 150 -14.00 -7.10 29.19
CA LEU A 150 -13.36 -6.80 27.93
C LEU A 150 -12.67 -5.42 28.00
N PRO A 151 -11.34 -5.34 27.89
CA PRO A 151 -10.64 -4.06 27.89
C PRO A 151 -10.97 -3.28 26.60
N ARG A 152 -11.07 -1.96 26.72
CA ARG A 152 -11.18 -1.07 25.56
C ARG A 152 -9.82 -0.98 24.89
N GLN A 153 -9.70 -1.36 23.63
CA GLN A 153 -8.42 -1.59 22.99
C GLN A 153 -8.40 -1.18 21.51
N ILE A 154 -7.28 -0.61 21.06
CA ILE A 154 -6.90 -0.57 19.66
C ILE A 154 -5.79 -1.60 19.44
N TYR A 155 -5.96 -2.46 18.47
CA TYR A 155 -5.02 -3.53 18.16
C TYR A 155 -4.80 -3.61 16.66
N SER A 156 -3.53 -3.57 16.28
CA SER A 156 -3.12 -3.32 14.91
C SER A 156 -2.15 -4.40 14.43
N ALA A 157 -2.20 -4.69 13.13
CA ALA A 157 -1.24 -5.55 12.46
C ALA A 157 -0.61 -4.79 11.31
N THR A 158 0.72 -4.91 11.12
CA THR A 158 1.42 -4.23 10.04
C THR A 158 2.79 -4.83 9.73
N ASN A 159 3.31 -4.55 8.55
CA ASN A 159 4.73 -4.67 8.27
C ASN A 159 5.47 -3.46 8.83
N PRO A 160 6.78 -3.59 9.18
CA PRO A 160 7.58 -2.45 9.60
C PRO A 160 7.73 -1.39 8.49
N GLY A 161 7.74 -0.14 8.92
CA GLY A 161 8.03 1.01 8.07
C GLY A 161 9.33 1.74 8.46
N ALA A 162 9.41 3.03 8.15
CA ALA A 162 10.50 3.89 8.59
C ALA A 162 10.41 4.20 10.10
N PRO A 163 11.54 4.42 10.80
CA PRO A 163 11.55 4.85 12.20
C PRO A 163 10.84 6.18 12.43
N SER A 164 10.75 7.04 11.42
CA SER A 164 10.02 8.32 11.46
C SER A 164 8.50 8.15 11.46
N HIS A 165 7.97 6.97 11.13
CA HIS A 165 6.54 6.72 11.09
C HIS A 165 5.91 6.85 12.48
N HIS A 166 4.71 7.46 12.58
CA HIS A 166 4.03 7.73 13.86
C HIS A 166 3.84 6.48 14.74
N LEU A 167 3.63 5.29 14.15
CA LEU A 167 3.55 4.04 14.90
C LEU A 167 4.91 3.63 15.49
N ALA A 168 6.02 3.80 14.74
CA ALA A 168 7.34 3.51 15.26
C ALA A 168 7.66 4.39 16.47
N GLN A 169 7.37 5.68 16.37
CA GLN A 169 7.53 6.63 17.48
C GLN A 169 6.65 6.25 18.67
N ARG A 170 5.36 5.97 18.42
CA ARG A 170 4.38 5.67 19.45
C ARG A 170 4.66 4.38 20.23
N PHE A 171 5.19 3.37 19.56
CA PHE A 171 5.45 2.06 20.16
C PHE A 171 6.93 1.86 20.58
N GLY A 172 7.75 2.91 20.54
CA GLY A 172 9.16 2.84 20.95
C GLY A 172 10.01 1.96 20.04
N LEU A 173 9.71 1.94 18.72
CA LEU A 173 10.42 1.14 17.73
C LEU A 173 11.47 1.94 16.95
N ALA A 174 11.52 3.24 17.13
CA ALA A 174 12.59 4.10 16.65
C ALA A 174 13.67 4.23 17.72
N SER A 175 14.93 4.39 17.32
CA SER A 175 16.09 4.47 18.23
C SER A 175 15.96 5.53 19.31
N ASP A 176 15.28 6.63 18.99
CA ASP A 176 15.18 7.83 19.85
C ASP A 176 13.77 8.03 20.42
N SER A 177 12.94 6.98 20.41
CA SER A 177 11.57 7.05 20.91
C SER A 177 11.34 6.14 22.11
N GLU A 178 10.60 6.65 23.11
CA GLU A 178 10.04 5.85 24.19
C GLU A 178 8.62 5.43 23.85
N ALA A 179 8.26 4.19 24.22
CA ALA A 179 6.91 3.69 24.02
C ALA A 179 5.91 4.54 24.82
N ALA A 180 4.81 4.92 24.20
CA ALA A 180 3.73 5.62 24.89
C ALA A 180 3.15 4.74 26.01
N PRO A 181 2.61 5.34 27.10
CA PRO A 181 1.99 4.58 28.18
C PRO A 181 0.88 3.64 27.68
N ASP A 182 0.78 2.46 28.30
CA ASP A 182 -0.24 1.46 28.03
C ASP A 182 -0.24 0.97 26.55
N THR A 183 0.97 0.86 25.99
CA THR A 183 1.22 0.29 24.67
C THR A 183 2.02 -1.00 24.79
N LYS A 184 1.79 -1.92 23.83
CA LYS A 184 2.58 -3.15 23.67
C LYS A 184 2.84 -3.43 22.21
N VAL A 185 4.08 -3.74 21.89
CA VAL A 185 4.45 -4.25 20.56
C VAL A 185 4.86 -5.72 20.65
N ILE A 186 4.41 -6.51 19.69
CA ILE A 186 4.88 -7.87 19.46
C ILE A 186 5.55 -7.86 18.08
N THR A 187 6.87 -8.10 18.06
CA THR A 187 7.64 -8.17 16.82
C THR A 187 7.81 -9.63 16.37
N THR A 188 7.72 -9.86 15.06
CA THR A 188 7.84 -11.19 14.47
C THR A 188 8.63 -11.18 13.18
N ARG A 189 9.38 -12.26 12.94
CA ARG A 189 10.17 -12.52 11.73
C ARG A 189 9.45 -13.53 10.86
N THR A 190 9.80 -13.65 9.59
CA THR A 190 9.33 -14.75 8.73
C THR A 190 9.62 -16.14 9.35
N ALA A 191 10.81 -16.30 9.92
CA ALA A 191 11.23 -17.56 10.55
C ALA A 191 10.42 -17.95 11.79
N ASP A 192 9.67 -17.06 12.40
CA ASP A 192 8.79 -17.36 13.53
C ASP A 192 7.54 -18.17 13.10
N ASN A 193 7.25 -18.23 11.79
CA ASN A 193 6.16 -19.00 11.23
C ASN A 193 6.68 -20.28 10.56
N PHE A 194 6.65 -21.37 11.28
CA PHE A 194 7.08 -22.69 10.82
C PHE A 194 6.06 -23.43 9.93
N PHE A 195 4.91 -22.81 9.63
CA PHE A 195 3.91 -23.34 8.70
C PHE A 195 4.11 -22.86 7.25
N LEU A 196 5.08 -21.97 7.02
CA LEU A 196 5.33 -21.45 5.68
C LEU A 196 5.91 -22.51 4.75
N PRO A 197 5.49 -22.57 3.48
CA PRO A 197 6.12 -23.39 2.47
C PRO A 197 7.61 -23.04 2.30
N ALA A 198 8.44 -24.07 2.07
CA ALA A 198 9.90 -23.89 1.99
C ALA A 198 10.32 -23.04 0.79
N ASP A 199 9.62 -23.15 -0.33
CA ASP A 199 9.81 -22.34 -1.53
C ASP A 199 9.51 -20.86 -1.28
N TYR A 200 8.41 -20.55 -0.59
CA TYR A 200 8.08 -19.18 -0.19
C TYR A 200 9.17 -18.56 0.71
N VAL A 201 9.68 -19.33 1.67
CA VAL A 201 10.79 -18.87 2.54
C VAL A 201 12.07 -18.67 1.72
N ALA A 202 12.34 -19.55 0.75
CA ALA A 202 13.48 -19.40 -0.14
C ALA A 202 13.40 -18.11 -0.97
N ASP A 203 12.22 -17.78 -1.51
CA ASP A 203 11.98 -16.54 -2.25
C ASP A 203 12.21 -15.31 -1.37
N LEU A 204 11.69 -15.30 -0.16
CA LEU A 204 11.92 -14.20 0.78
C LEU A 204 13.39 -14.05 1.18
N ASN A 205 14.15 -15.13 1.22
CA ASN A 205 15.59 -15.09 1.52
C ASN A 205 16.42 -14.45 0.39
N THR A 206 15.85 -14.25 -0.80
CA THR A 206 16.50 -13.48 -1.88
C THR A 206 16.49 -11.98 -1.62
N PHE A 207 15.67 -11.50 -0.68
CA PHE A 207 15.59 -10.08 -0.34
C PHE A 207 16.91 -9.62 0.30
N SER A 208 17.32 -8.40 -0.02
CA SER A 208 18.54 -7.76 0.49
C SER A 208 18.23 -6.35 1.03
N GLY A 209 19.22 -5.72 1.67
CA GLY A 209 19.13 -4.34 2.14
C GLY A 209 17.91 -4.09 3.06
N VAL A 210 17.27 -2.96 2.88
CA VAL A 210 16.11 -2.53 3.68
C VAL A 210 14.91 -3.46 3.53
N ALA A 211 14.69 -4.01 2.34
CA ALA A 211 13.61 -4.96 2.11
C ALA A 211 13.77 -6.22 2.98
N ARG A 212 14.99 -6.77 3.09
CA ARG A 212 15.28 -7.89 3.99
C ARG A 212 15.04 -7.51 5.45
N LYS A 213 15.60 -6.36 5.89
CA LYS A 213 15.45 -5.88 7.27
C LYS A 213 13.98 -5.73 7.66
N ARG A 214 13.14 -5.12 6.80
CA ARG A 214 11.71 -4.91 7.08
C ARG A 214 10.87 -6.17 6.90
N TYR A 215 10.98 -6.84 5.75
CA TYR A 215 10.01 -7.86 5.33
C TYR A 215 10.39 -9.30 5.67
N VAL A 216 11.65 -9.55 6.06
CA VAL A 216 12.14 -10.87 6.52
C VAL A 216 12.47 -10.84 8.00
N GLU A 217 13.13 -9.79 8.46
CA GLU A 217 13.60 -9.66 9.84
C GLU A 217 12.64 -8.88 10.75
N GLY A 218 11.66 -8.19 10.19
CA GLY A 218 10.62 -7.48 10.94
C GLY A 218 11.10 -6.21 11.65
N LEU A 219 12.16 -5.56 11.13
CA LEU A 219 12.80 -4.41 11.75
C LEU A 219 12.27 -3.09 11.17
N TRP A 220 12.08 -2.11 12.02
CA TRP A 220 11.80 -0.72 11.64
C TRP A 220 13.14 -0.04 11.37
N VAL A 221 13.44 0.17 10.10
CA VAL A 221 14.71 0.74 9.66
C VAL A 221 14.48 1.85 8.63
N ALA A 222 15.29 2.90 8.72
CA ALA A 222 15.41 3.88 7.65
C ALA A 222 16.10 3.21 6.45
N ALA A 223 15.73 3.62 5.25
CA ALA A 223 16.48 3.25 4.07
C ALA A 223 17.68 4.20 3.95
N GLU A 224 18.86 3.69 4.23
CA GLU A 224 20.10 4.35 3.85
C GLU A 224 20.30 4.17 2.34
N GLY A 225 20.70 5.22 1.64
CA GLY A 225 20.94 5.15 0.19
C GLY A 225 19.66 5.07 -0.66
N LEU A 226 18.55 5.61 -0.20
CA LEU A 226 17.32 5.73 -1.02
C LEU A 226 17.62 6.40 -2.36
N VAL A 227 17.03 5.85 -3.42
CA VAL A 227 17.10 6.42 -4.77
C VAL A 227 16.36 7.74 -4.85
N TYR A 228 15.24 7.84 -4.10
CA TYR A 228 14.36 9.01 -4.03
C TYR A 228 14.08 9.41 -2.58
N PRO A 229 15.06 9.94 -1.82
CA PRO A 229 14.89 10.20 -0.39
C PRO A 229 13.77 11.20 -0.06
N GLU A 230 13.48 12.12 -0.98
CA GLU A 230 12.48 13.17 -0.78
C GLU A 230 11.13 12.87 -1.44
N MET A 231 10.92 11.68 -2.02
CA MET A 231 9.68 11.33 -2.72
C MET A 231 8.45 11.40 -1.81
N LEU A 232 8.58 11.05 -0.55
CA LEU A 232 7.46 11.12 0.40
C LEU A 232 7.00 12.56 0.69
N ASN A 233 7.84 13.57 0.43
CA ASN A 233 7.47 14.97 0.53
C ASN A 233 6.57 15.42 -0.64
N CYS A 234 6.46 14.61 -1.69
CA CYS A 234 5.61 14.87 -2.85
C CYS A 234 4.16 14.40 -2.66
N VAL A 235 3.82 13.83 -1.49
CA VAL A 235 2.49 13.25 -1.25
C VAL A 235 1.47 14.36 -0.99
N VAL A 236 0.35 14.26 -1.69
CA VAL A 236 -0.81 15.14 -1.52
C VAL A 236 -2.07 14.31 -1.27
N ALA A 237 -3.05 14.88 -0.56
CA ALA A 237 -4.33 14.22 -0.41
C ALA A 237 -5.01 14.06 -1.78
N HIS A 238 -5.61 12.91 -2.05
CA HIS A 238 -6.31 12.65 -3.32
C HIS A 238 -7.45 13.64 -3.58
N SER A 239 -8.09 14.13 -2.52
CA SER A 239 -9.12 15.18 -2.57
C SER A 239 -8.59 16.58 -2.89
N GLU A 240 -7.29 16.76 -2.84
CA GLU A 240 -6.61 18.06 -3.02
C GLU A 240 -5.53 17.95 -4.13
N PRO A 241 -5.96 17.66 -5.40
CA PRO A 241 -5.00 17.62 -6.50
C PRO A 241 -4.43 19.03 -6.74
N PRO A 242 -3.24 19.13 -7.31
CA PRO A 242 -2.68 20.43 -7.69
C PRO A 242 -3.57 21.06 -8.76
N LEU A 243 -4.24 22.16 -8.39
CA LEU A 243 -5.17 22.89 -9.26
C LEU A 243 -4.53 24.18 -9.79
N GLY A 244 -5.08 24.68 -10.92
CA GLY A 244 -4.66 25.97 -11.48
C GLY A 244 -3.33 25.95 -12.22
N LEU A 245 -2.85 24.76 -12.61
CA LEU A 245 -1.57 24.59 -13.32
C LEU A 245 -1.71 24.66 -14.86
N GLY A 246 -2.87 25.10 -15.39
CA GLY A 246 -3.13 25.20 -16.83
C GLY A 246 -3.65 23.90 -17.46
N ASP A 247 -3.43 23.77 -18.78
CA ASP A 247 -3.83 22.58 -19.54
C ASP A 247 -3.06 21.33 -19.08
N TYR A 248 -3.70 20.16 -19.21
CA TYR A 248 -3.08 18.89 -18.85
C TYR A 248 -3.30 17.80 -19.90
N GLU A 249 -2.41 16.83 -19.89
CA GLU A 249 -2.54 15.57 -20.64
C GLU A 249 -2.58 14.39 -19.67
N ASP A 250 -3.46 13.42 -19.93
CA ASP A 250 -3.49 12.18 -19.19
C ASP A 250 -2.38 11.22 -19.67
N VAL A 251 -1.63 10.70 -18.73
CA VAL A 251 -0.46 9.84 -18.99
C VAL A 251 -0.45 8.64 -18.06
N GLY A 252 0.26 7.58 -18.46
CA GLY A 252 0.47 6.42 -17.63
C GLY A 252 1.84 5.78 -17.81
N GLY A 253 2.23 4.99 -16.84
CA GLY A 253 3.41 4.13 -16.90
C GLY A 253 3.02 2.69 -16.59
N ILE A 254 3.57 1.71 -17.31
CA ILE A 254 3.26 0.28 -17.12
C ILE A 254 4.56 -0.50 -16.97
N ASP A 255 4.63 -1.27 -15.89
CA ASP A 255 5.59 -2.35 -15.69
C ASP A 255 4.85 -3.69 -15.72
N PHE A 256 5.29 -4.62 -16.58
CA PHE A 256 4.62 -5.89 -16.77
C PHE A 256 5.06 -6.91 -15.74
N GLY A 257 4.12 -7.69 -15.23
CA GLY A 257 4.38 -8.81 -14.34
C GLY A 257 3.22 -9.81 -14.31
N TRP A 258 3.54 -11.06 -13.96
CA TRP A 258 2.56 -12.11 -13.67
C TRP A 258 2.75 -12.62 -12.24
N THR A 259 3.84 -13.35 -11.98
CA THR A 259 4.25 -13.72 -10.62
C THR A 259 4.72 -12.50 -9.83
N ALA A 260 5.52 -11.63 -10.46
CA ALA A 260 5.74 -10.26 -10.02
C ALA A 260 4.47 -9.43 -10.27
N PRO A 261 4.25 -8.34 -9.52
CA PRO A 261 3.10 -7.49 -9.77
C PRO A 261 3.11 -6.85 -11.16
N PHE A 262 1.96 -6.87 -11.83
CA PHE A 262 1.68 -5.89 -12.88
C PHE A 262 1.44 -4.54 -12.20
N CYS A 263 2.16 -3.51 -12.60
CA CYS A 263 1.98 -2.16 -12.11
C CYS A 263 1.61 -1.21 -13.25
N ALA A 264 0.50 -0.50 -13.11
CA ALA A 264 0.16 0.63 -13.97
C ALA A 264 -0.14 1.86 -13.12
N LEU A 265 0.62 2.92 -13.34
CA LEU A 265 0.41 4.23 -12.72
C LEU A 265 -0.33 5.14 -13.70
N GLN A 266 -1.28 5.91 -13.19
CA GLN A 266 -2.02 6.91 -13.97
C GLN A 266 -1.79 8.30 -13.40
N GLY A 267 -1.56 9.29 -14.27
CA GLY A 267 -1.25 10.63 -13.86
C GLY A 267 -1.65 11.68 -14.89
N ARG A 268 -1.41 12.94 -14.54
CA ARG A 268 -1.59 14.09 -15.39
C ARG A 268 -0.31 14.91 -15.46
N ILE A 269 0.00 15.35 -16.65
CA ILE A 269 1.07 16.33 -16.88
C ILE A 269 0.41 17.65 -17.15
N TYR A 270 0.71 18.61 -16.30
CA TYR A 270 0.36 20.02 -16.49
C TYR A 270 1.52 20.75 -17.15
N THR A 271 1.18 21.75 -17.93
CA THR A 271 2.14 22.65 -18.58
C THR A 271 1.86 24.08 -18.14
N PRO A 272 2.45 24.52 -17.00
CA PRO A 272 2.36 25.90 -16.55
C PRO A 272 3.01 26.89 -17.54
N ASP A 273 2.72 28.20 -17.37
CA ASP A 273 3.23 29.28 -18.24
C ASP A 273 4.76 29.36 -18.30
N ASP A 274 5.47 28.83 -17.30
CA ASP A 274 6.94 28.74 -17.28
C ASP A 274 7.49 27.62 -18.18
N GLY A 275 6.61 26.88 -18.84
CA GLY A 275 6.97 25.81 -19.76
C GLY A 275 7.50 24.54 -19.13
N MET A 276 7.69 24.47 -17.81
CA MET A 276 8.25 23.30 -17.12
C MET A 276 7.14 22.35 -16.64
N PRO A 277 7.17 21.05 -17.01
CA PRO A 277 6.09 20.14 -16.71
C PRO A 277 5.96 19.87 -15.20
N VAL A 278 4.71 19.73 -14.74
CA VAL A 278 4.33 19.26 -13.42
C VAL A 278 3.60 17.95 -13.59
N LEU A 279 4.03 16.90 -12.88
CA LEU A 279 3.41 15.58 -12.93
C LEU A 279 2.63 15.33 -11.64
N TYR A 280 1.35 14.99 -11.78
CA TYR A 280 0.51 14.48 -10.69
C TYR A 280 0.13 13.02 -10.96
N VAL A 281 0.59 12.10 -10.11
CA VAL A 281 0.24 10.67 -10.14
C VAL A 281 -0.92 10.45 -9.19
N TYR A 282 -2.09 10.05 -9.70
CA TYR A 282 -3.32 10.02 -8.91
C TYR A 282 -3.94 8.63 -8.72
N ALA A 283 -3.53 7.64 -9.51
CA ALA A 283 -4.06 6.28 -9.39
C ALA A 283 -3.01 5.23 -9.71
N GLU A 284 -3.16 4.07 -9.10
CA GLU A 284 -2.35 2.89 -9.37
C GLU A 284 -3.22 1.64 -9.55
N ARG A 285 -2.77 0.72 -10.41
CA ARG A 285 -3.22 -0.66 -10.47
C ARG A 285 -2.01 -1.55 -10.19
N TYR A 286 -2.05 -2.31 -9.11
CA TYR A 286 -0.93 -3.11 -8.64
C TYR A 286 -1.45 -4.48 -8.23
N GLU A 287 -1.36 -5.47 -9.14
CA GLU A 287 -1.99 -6.77 -8.96
C GLU A 287 -1.13 -7.88 -9.56
N ARG A 288 -1.29 -9.10 -9.04
CA ARG A 288 -0.58 -10.31 -9.49
C ARG A 288 -1.58 -11.33 -10.05
N GLU A 289 -1.09 -12.24 -10.87
CA GLU A 289 -1.85 -13.42 -11.35
C GLU A 289 -3.19 -13.07 -12.04
N ILE A 290 -3.23 -11.91 -12.68
CA ILE A 290 -4.37 -11.43 -13.48
C ILE A 290 -3.94 -11.35 -14.94
N SER A 291 -4.81 -11.78 -15.85
CA SER A 291 -4.49 -11.77 -17.28
C SER A 291 -4.26 -10.35 -17.81
N LEU A 292 -3.38 -10.22 -18.81
CA LEU A 292 -3.11 -8.94 -19.46
C LEU A 292 -4.39 -8.35 -20.09
N ALA A 293 -5.28 -9.20 -20.58
CA ALA A 293 -6.58 -8.78 -21.11
C ALA A 293 -7.46 -8.12 -20.03
N ASP A 294 -7.48 -8.68 -18.81
CA ASP A 294 -8.23 -8.11 -17.69
C ASP A 294 -7.59 -6.80 -17.20
N HIS A 295 -6.25 -6.72 -17.21
CA HIS A 295 -5.55 -5.46 -16.94
C HIS A 295 -5.93 -4.41 -18.00
N GLY A 296 -5.86 -4.74 -19.28
CA GLY A 296 -6.25 -3.85 -20.37
C GLY A 296 -7.69 -3.38 -20.26
N ALA A 297 -8.62 -4.28 -19.98
CA ALA A 297 -10.03 -3.93 -19.76
C ALA A 297 -10.25 -3.02 -18.55
N ALA A 298 -9.51 -3.23 -17.47
CA ALA A 298 -9.57 -2.37 -16.30
C ALA A 298 -9.02 -0.96 -16.59
N LEU A 299 -7.89 -0.85 -17.26
CA LEU A 299 -7.30 0.43 -17.66
C LEU A 299 -8.22 1.20 -18.63
N MET A 300 -8.86 0.51 -19.58
CA MET A 300 -9.84 1.12 -20.49
C MET A 300 -11.07 1.68 -19.76
N LYS A 301 -11.45 1.09 -18.63
CA LYS A 301 -12.59 1.52 -17.78
C LYS A 301 -12.19 2.55 -16.74
N SER A 302 -10.91 2.74 -16.47
CA SER A 302 -10.46 3.73 -15.49
C SER A 302 -10.76 5.14 -16.00
N PRO A 303 -11.00 6.12 -15.13
CA PRO A 303 -11.14 7.51 -15.52
C PRO A 303 -9.94 7.94 -16.38
N HIS A 304 -10.21 8.50 -17.56
CA HIS A 304 -9.18 8.97 -18.53
C HIS A 304 -8.21 7.89 -19.05
N GLY A 305 -8.37 6.60 -18.70
CA GLY A 305 -7.44 5.55 -19.08
C GLY A 305 -7.37 5.31 -20.60
N ARG A 306 -8.50 5.50 -21.32
CA ARG A 306 -8.56 5.43 -22.79
C ARG A 306 -7.79 6.57 -23.47
N ASP A 307 -7.83 7.77 -22.91
CA ASP A 307 -7.25 8.98 -23.48
C ASP A 307 -5.77 9.11 -23.13
N ALA A 308 -5.36 8.51 -22.03
CA ALA A 308 -3.98 8.51 -21.55
C ALA A 308 -3.01 7.85 -22.54
N ILE A 309 -1.80 8.39 -22.61
CA ILE A 309 -0.68 7.74 -23.29
C ILE A 309 0.12 6.96 -22.25
N TRP A 310 0.20 5.65 -22.46
CA TRP A 310 0.85 4.71 -21.56
C TRP A 310 2.27 4.39 -22.03
N ALA A 311 3.28 4.73 -21.25
CA ALA A 311 4.65 4.31 -21.47
C ALA A 311 4.88 2.95 -20.80
N ALA A 312 5.15 1.91 -21.57
CA ALA A 312 5.30 0.56 -21.05
C ALA A 312 6.74 0.03 -21.21
N ASP A 313 7.10 -0.94 -20.36
CA ASP A 313 8.38 -1.63 -20.43
C ASP A 313 8.60 -2.14 -21.86
N PRO A 314 9.71 -1.74 -22.52
CA PRO A 314 10.01 -2.15 -23.90
C PRO A 314 10.47 -3.61 -24.02
N GLU A 315 10.71 -4.33 -22.92
CA GLU A 315 11.16 -5.73 -22.92
C GLU A 315 10.07 -6.71 -23.34
N ASP A 316 8.78 -6.33 -23.17
CA ASP A 316 7.65 -7.14 -23.59
C ASP A 316 6.87 -6.48 -24.74
N PRO A 317 7.33 -6.63 -26.00
CA PRO A 317 6.67 -6.06 -27.17
C PRO A 317 5.34 -6.75 -27.52
N GLU A 318 5.10 -7.98 -27.02
CA GLU A 318 3.84 -8.68 -27.24
C GLU A 318 2.76 -8.11 -26.35
N ALA A 319 3.06 -7.94 -25.05
CA ALA A 319 2.15 -7.29 -24.11
C ALA A 319 1.77 -5.86 -24.56
N ILE A 320 2.71 -5.10 -25.09
CA ILE A 320 2.42 -3.78 -25.68
C ILE A 320 1.41 -3.89 -26.82
N ARG A 321 1.60 -4.82 -27.76
CA ARG A 321 0.68 -5.01 -28.90
C ARG A 321 -0.71 -5.45 -28.45
N ASP A 322 -0.79 -6.32 -27.45
CA ASP A 322 -2.06 -6.80 -26.92
C ASP A 322 -2.86 -5.65 -26.29
N LEU A 323 -2.22 -4.80 -25.48
CA LEU A 323 -2.86 -3.62 -24.93
C LEU A 323 -3.27 -2.59 -26.01
N GLN A 324 -2.45 -2.42 -27.06
CA GLN A 324 -2.81 -1.58 -28.22
C GLN A 324 -4.03 -2.14 -28.95
N THR A 325 -4.09 -3.45 -29.14
CA THR A 325 -5.23 -4.14 -29.77
C THR A 325 -6.49 -4.01 -28.90
N ALA A 326 -6.34 -3.98 -27.59
CA ALA A 326 -7.43 -3.70 -26.64
C ALA A 326 -7.91 -2.23 -26.68
N GLY A 327 -7.24 -1.34 -27.42
CA GLY A 327 -7.64 0.05 -27.63
C GLY A 327 -6.90 1.08 -26.76
N LEU A 328 -5.89 0.68 -25.99
CA LEU A 328 -5.05 1.61 -25.23
C LEU A 328 -3.96 2.23 -26.11
N ARG A 329 -3.61 3.49 -25.82
CA ARG A 329 -2.54 4.22 -26.52
C ARG A 329 -1.19 3.93 -25.86
N VAL A 330 -0.65 2.72 -26.07
CA VAL A 330 0.61 2.29 -25.43
C VAL A 330 1.81 2.57 -26.33
N VAL A 331 2.87 3.12 -25.74
CA VAL A 331 4.15 3.38 -26.41
C VAL A 331 5.31 2.72 -25.64
N LYS A 332 6.36 2.34 -26.36
CA LYS A 332 7.56 1.80 -25.75
C LYS A 332 8.29 2.88 -24.94
N ALA A 333 8.54 2.62 -23.66
CA ALA A 333 9.36 3.48 -22.84
C ALA A 333 10.83 3.47 -23.30
N LYS A 334 11.58 4.53 -22.97
CA LYS A 334 13.02 4.54 -23.13
C LYS A 334 13.68 3.77 -22.00
N LYS A 335 14.58 2.85 -22.33
CA LYS A 335 15.49 2.25 -21.35
C LYS A 335 16.54 3.25 -20.92
N GLY A 336 16.89 3.22 -19.65
CA GLY A 336 17.95 4.05 -19.09
C GLY A 336 17.69 4.32 -17.61
N ILE A 337 18.03 3.35 -16.74
CA ILE A 337 17.78 3.44 -15.29
C ILE A 337 18.36 4.74 -14.73
N LYS A 338 19.63 5.04 -14.97
CA LYS A 338 20.31 6.23 -14.46
C LYS A 338 19.67 7.55 -14.95
N LEU A 339 19.31 7.62 -16.24
CA LEU A 339 18.66 8.80 -16.81
C LEU A 339 17.23 8.97 -16.25
N GLY A 340 16.50 7.86 -16.11
CA GLY A 340 15.16 7.86 -15.55
C GLY A 340 15.15 8.27 -14.07
N ILE A 341 16.08 7.74 -13.26
CA ILE A 341 16.28 8.16 -11.87
C ILE A 341 16.57 9.66 -11.79
N GLY A 342 17.49 10.15 -12.63
CA GLY A 342 17.81 11.59 -12.67
C GLY A 342 16.62 12.44 -13.08
N ALA A 343 15.76 11.97 -13.98
CA ALA A 343 14.56 12.69 -14.40
C ALA A 343 13.51 12.77 -13.28
N VAL A 344 13.27 11.67 -12.55
CA VAL A 344 12.36 11.65 -11.39
C VAL A 344 12.89 12.56 -10.29
N ASN A 345 14.18 12.46 -9.92
CA ASN A 345 14.81 13.35 -8.93
C ASN A 345 14.73 14.82 -9.34
N GLY A 346 14.83 15.11 -10.63
CA GLY A 346 14.66 16.48 -11.15
C GLY A 346 13.26 17.04 -10.89
N LEU A 347 12.21 16.23 -11.04
CA LEU A 347 10.83 16.63 -10.70
C LEU A 347 10.64 16.79 -9.18
N ILE A 348 11.23 15.90 -8.39
CA ILE A 348 11.16 15.96 -6.92
C ILE A 348 11.82 17.25 -6.42
N SER A 349 13.09 17.48 -6.80
CA SER A 349 13.88 18.61 -6.32
C SER A 349 13.35 19.97 -6.78
N SER A 350 12.64 20.01 -7.92
CA SER A 350 11.97 21.23 -8.41
C SER A 350 10.56 21.44 -7.84
N GLY A 351 10.05 20.55 -6.99
CA GLY A 351 8.69 20.60 -6.45
C GLY A 351 7.60 20.38 -7.51
N ARG A 352 7.92 19.61 -8.57
CA ARG A 352 7.06 19.39 -9.75
C ARG A 352 6.53 17.96 -9.86
N LEU A 353 6.75 17.14 -8.85
CA LEU A 353 6.12 15.81 -8.69
C LEU A 353 5.10 15.89 -7.55
N PHE A 354 3.89 15.46 -7.82
CA PHE A 354 2.84 15.26 -6.82
C PHE A 354 2.33 13.83 -6.92
N ILE A 355 2.13 13.18 -5.78
CA ILE A 355 1.68 11.79 -5.69
C ILE A 355 0.47 11.75 -4.76
N SER A 356 -0.63 11.19 -5.24
CA SER A 356 -1.81 10.97 -4.40
C SER A 356 -1.50 9.98 -3.27
N ASP A 357 -2.02 10.25 -2.08
CA ASP A 357 -1.99 9.36 -0.92
C ASP A 357 -2.67 7.99 -1.17
N GLN A 358 -3.41 7.85 -2.28
CA GLN A 358 -4.01 6.60 -2.71
C GLN A 358 -3.07 5.68 -3.51
N CYS A 359 -1.93 6.19 -3.98
CA CYS A 359 -0.90 5.39 -4.66
C CYS A 359 -0.04 4.63 -3.63
N THR A 360 -0.67 3.76 -2.85
CA THR A 360 -0.08 3.15 -1.64
C THR A 360 1.08 2.20 -1.95
N ASN A 361 1.06 1.51 -3.09
CA ASN A 361 2.16 0.62 -3.49
C ASN A 361 3.35 1.43 -4.01
N LEU A 362 3.10 2.49 -4.80
CA LEU A 362 4.15 3.41 -5.22
C LEU A 362 4.88 4.02 -4.02
N LEU A 363 4.13 4.48 -3.02
CA LEU A 363 4.71 5.08 -1.80
C LEU A 363 5.46 4.03 -0.97
N ARG A 364 4.95 2.80 -0.86
CA ARG A 364 5.63 1.70 -0.16
C ARG A 364 6.94 1.32 -0.84
N GLU A 365 6.98 1.25 -2.17
CA GLU A 365 8.21 0.99 -2.89
C GLU A 365 9.21 2.14 -2.72
N ALA A 366 8.76 3.40 -2.76
CA ALA A 366 9.61 4.57 -2.54
C ALA A 366 10.35 4.52 -1.20
N GLU A 367 9.73 3.99 -0.14
CA GLU A 367 10.36 3.83 1.18
C GLU A 367 11.48 2.80 1.22
N THR A 368 11.60 1.94 0.22
CA THR A 368 12.53 0.81 0.21
C THR A 368 13.43 0.77 -1.03
N TYR A 369 13.13 1.58 -2.05
CA TYR A 369 13.89 1.63 -3.28
C TYR A 369 15.24 2.32 -3.05
N ALA A 370 16.26 1.51 -2.85
CA ALA A 370 17.60 1.94 -2.44
C ALA A 370 18.70 1.31 -3.29
N TYR A 371 19.87 1.94 -3.26
CA TYR A 371 21.09 1.32 -3.77
C TYR A 371 21.56 0.22 -2.80
N PRO A 372 22.30 -0.81 -3.28
CA PRO A 372 22.92 -1.80 -2.39
C PRO A 372 23.88 -1.16 -1.38
N GLU A 373 23.86 -1.66 -0.13
CA GLU A 373 24.62 -1.07 1.00
C GLU A 373 26.14 -1.09 0.79
N ASP A 374 26.68 -2.07 0.04
CA ASP A 374 28.13 -2.32 -0.08
C ASP A 374 28.65 -2.26 -1.53
N SER A 375 27.98 -1.57 -2.43
CA SER A 375 28.40 -1.59 -3.81
C SER A 375 28.49 -0.19 -4.42
N GLU A 376 29.53 0.03 -5.22
CA GLU A 376 29.59 1.12 -6.21
C GLU A 376 28.57 0.89 -7.36
N ALA A 377 27.55 0.04 -7.13
CA ALA A 377 26.57 -0.32 -8.14
C ALA A 377 25.69 0.89 -8.49
N GLU A 378 25.75 1.26 -9.74
CA GLU A 378 24.91 2.34 -10.30
C GLU A 378 23.42 1.95 -10.46
N LYS A 379 23.01 0.75 -10.01
CA LYS A 379 21.66 0.22 -10.15
C LYS A 379 21.05 -0.08 -8.77
N PRO A 380 19.80 0.33 -8.55
CA PRO A 380 19.06 -0.01 -7.34
C PRO A 380 18.88 -1.52 -7.16
N VAL A 381 18.58 -1.94 -5.92
CA VAL A 381 18.23 -3.32 -5.61
C VAL A 381 16.91 -3.67 -6.29
N LYS A 382 16.86 -4.80 -6.99
CA LYS A 382 15.65 -5.33 -7.61
C LYS A 382 14.79 -6.09 -6.59
N GLY A 383 13.45 -6.08 -6.81
CA GLY A 383 12.51 -6.93 -6.07
C GLY A 383 11.25 -6.22 -5.58
N PHE A 384 11.29 -4.92 -5.33
CA PHE A 384 10.16 -4.03 -5.02
C PHE A 384 10.37 -2.72 -5.77
N ASP A 385 10.34 -2.78 -7.09
CA ASP A 385 10.68 -1.67 -7.97
C ASP A 385 9.68 -1.50 -9.13
N HIS A 386 8.56 -2.24 -9.10
CA HIS A 386 7.58 -2.25 -10.20
C HIS A 386 6.87 -0.90 -10.37
N ALA A 387 6.46 -0.27 -9.28
CA ALA A 387 5.86 1.05 -9.32
C ALA A 387 6.91 2.14 -9.60
N MET A 388 8.14 1.95 -9.10
CA MET A 388 9.29 2.81 -9.42
C MET A 388 9.64 2.75 -10.91
N ASP A 389 9.61 1.56 -11.51
CA ASP A 389 9.87 1.37 -12.94
C ASP A 389 8.75 1.99 -13.79
N ALA A 390 7.47 1.75 -13.43
CA ALA A 390 6.33 2.38 -14.08
C ALA A 390 6.38 3.92 -14.01
N LEU A 391 6.72 4.49 -12.84
CA LEU A 391 6.92 5.94 -12.69
C LEU A 391 8.04 6.45 -13.59
N ARG A 392 9.16 5.74 -13.63
CA ARG A 392 10.31 6.08 -14.45
C ARG A 392 9.98 6.07 -15.95
N TYR A 393 9.22 5.08 -16.40
CA TYR A 393 8.75 5.01 -17.80
C TYR A 393 7.85 6.19 -18.15
N MET A 394 6.92 6.54 -17.26
CA MET A 394 6.04 7.70 -17.40
C MET A 394 6.86 9.00 -17.52
N VAL A 395 7.76 9.26 -16.59
CA VAL A 395 8.57 10.49 -16.56
C VAL A 395 9.49 10.60 -17.79
N MET A 396 10.09 9.49 -18.24
CA MET A 396 10.95 9.49 -19.43
C MET A 396 10.19 9.77 -20.73
N MET A 397 8.92 9.41 -20.82
CA MET A 397 8.05 9.76 -21.95
C MET A 397 7.79 11.25 -22.00
N VAL A 398 7.47 11.87 -20.85
CA VAL A 398 7.24 13.32 -20.71
C VAL A 398 8.44 14.12 -21.23
N ARG A 399 9.62 13.78 -20.72
CA ARG A 399 10.87 14.48 -21.09
C ARG A 399 11.17 14.39 -22.58
N ARG A 400 10.83 13.28 -23.24
CA ARG A 400 11.06 13.10 -24.70
C ARG A 400 10.17 14.02 -25.52
N ARG A 401 8.90 14.19 -25.17
CA ARG A 401 7.96 15.06 -25.89
C ARG A 401 8.44 16.51 -25.84
N ARG A 402 8.77 16.98 -24.66
CA ARG A 402 9.28 18.33 -24.47
C ARG A 402 10.56 18.63 -25.23
N LEU A 403 11.47 17.66 -25.28
CA LEU A 403 12.70 17.83 -26.07
C LEU A 403 12.39 17.98 -27.56
N ILE A 404 11.40 17.24 -28.07
CA ILE A 404 10.97 17.32 -29.48
C ILE A 404 10.26 18.67 -29.74
N GLU A 405 9.38 19.10 -28.87
CA GLU A 405 8.68 20.39 -28.95
C GLU A 405 9.68 21.55 -28.92
N TRP A 406 10.59 21.55 -27.95
CA TRP A 406 11.65 22.57 -27.86
C TRP A 406 12.56 22.60 -29.11
N MET A 407 12.90 21.43 -29.68
CA MET A 407 13.66 21.37 -30.92
C MET A 407 12.84 21.89 -32.12
N ALA A 408 11.53 21.67 -32.15
CA ALA A 408 10.65 22.21 -33.18
C ALA A 408 10.53 23.74 -33.07
N GLU A 409 10.29 24.27 -31.87
CA GLU A 409 10.25 25.71 -31.59
C GLU A 409 11.59 26.41 -31.93
N ALA A 410 12.72 25.78 -31.59
CA ALA A 410 14.04 26.33 -31.92
C ALA A 410 14.29 26.35 -33.44
N VAL A 411 13.76 25.40 -34.20
CA VAL A 411 13.85 25.38 -35.66
C VAL A 411 12.90 26.40 -36.30
N GLU A 412 11.71 26.63 -35.73
CA GLU A 412 10.80 27.69 -36.20
C GLU A 412 11.38 29.10 -35.94
N ALA A 413 11.90 29.33 -34.72
CA ALA A 413 12.52 30.61 -34.37
C ALA A 413 13.71 30.95 -35.30
N THR A 414 14.53 29.98 -35.67
CA THR A 414 15.62 30.15 -36.66
C THR A 414 15.14 30.35 -38.08
N ARG A 415 13.90 29.99 -38.42
CA ARG A 415 13.29 30.28 -39.73
C ARG A 415 12.65 31.62 -39.83
N GLU A 416 12.20 32.20 -38.73
CA GLU A 416 11.64 33.57 -38.69
C GLU A 416 12.73 34.64 -38.64
N GLU A 417 13.97 34.32 -38.26
CA GLU A 417 15.12 35.24 -38.27
C GLU A 417 15.92 35.18 -39.58
N SER A 418 15.57 34.33 -40.52
CA SER A 418 16.23 34.19 -41.83
C SER A 418 15.32 34.66 -42.97
#